data_58dc2a92251e23e188312117e8b20dcf
#
_entry.id   58dc2a92251e23e188312117e8b20dcf
#
_cell.length_a   1.000
_cell.length_b   1.000
_cell.length_c   1.000
_cell.angle_alpha   90.00
_cell.angle_beta   90.00
_cell.angle_gamma   90.00
#
_symmetry.space_group_name_H-M   'P 1'
#
loop_
_entity.id
_entity.type
_entity.pdbx_description
1 polymer ?
#
loop_
_entity_poly.entity_id
_entity_poly.type
_entity_poly.pdbx_seq_one_letter_code
_entity_poly.pdbx_strand_id
1 'polypeptide(L)'
;MLRAAGIVALIVLTACTQNNPPAVASPSPVIPQGNWTLNLTFTGAITGQMAGIVPDTGDQVSDCTGSKTRTGEQWADTFYGSTDAGTTVWEIGFVVKNFRGPGTYHTTDSAIVVRSLDKTKVWLNIARDKVTFTVDPSQQSGSISAALTDANSGKPTLKVTGRWNCRG
;
A
#
# COMPACT_ATOMS: atom_id res chain seq x y z
N MET A 1 -63.38 -44.67 -52.58
CA MET A 1 -62.55 -45.53 -51.69
C MET A 1 -61.11 -45.14 -51.90
N LEU A 2 -60.61 -44.22 -51.03
CA LEU A 2 -59.21 -43.85 -51.09
C LEU A 2 -58.60 -44.09 -49.71
N ARG A 3 -57.60 -44.90 -49.59
CA ARG A 3 -56.85 -45.21 -48.39
C ARG A 3 -55.70 -44.17 -48.26
N ALA A 4 -55.72 -43.37 -47.23
CA ALA A 4 -54.62 -42.52 -46.89
C ALA A 4 -53.63 -43.32 -46.01
N ALA A 5 -52.37 -43.43 -46.46
CA ALA A 5 -51.29 -44.01 -45.72
C ALA A 5 -50.54 -42.86 -44.95
N GLY A 6 -50.59 -42.87 -43.62
CA GLY A 6 -49.85 -41.97 -42.80
C GLY A 6 -48.41 -42.42 -42.63
N ILE A 7 -47.46 -41.53 -42.95
CA ILE A 7 -46.03 -41.71 -42.68
C ILE A 7 -45.73 -41.06 -41.32
N VAL A 8 -45.35 -41.87 -40.34
CA VAL A 8 -44.83 -41.41 -39.06
C VAL A 8 -43.33 -41.17 -39.19
N ALA A 9 -42.94 -39.92 -39.20
CA ALA A 9 -41.52 -39.56 -39.17
C ALA A 9 -41.02 -39.58 -37.71
N LEU A 10 -40.14 -40.51 -37.41
CA LEU A 10 -39.44 -40.60 -36.14
C LEU A 10 -38.27 -39.58 -36.13
N ILE A 11 -38.41 -38.51 -35.38
CA ILE A 11 -37.31 -37.55 -35.18
C ILE A 11 -36.44 -38.08 -34.00
N VAL A 12 -35.25 -38.57 -34.31
CA VAL A 12 -34.24 -38.95 -33.33
C VAL A 12 -33.48 -37.68 -32.92
N LEU A 13 -33.77 -37.15 -31.74
CA LEU A 13 -33.01 -36.07 -31.12
C LEU A 13 -31.71 -36.65 -30.54
N THR A 14 -30.60 -36.51 -31.24
CA THR A 14 -29.26 -36.75 -30.71
C THR A 14 -28.88 -35.57 -29.79
N ALA A 15 -28.99 -35.77 -28.47
CA ALA A 15 -28.47 -34.86 -27.49
C ALA A 15 -26.94 -34.95 -27.49
N CYS A 16 -26.26 -33.98 -28.09
CA CYS A 16 -24.81 -33.78 -27.90
C CYS A 16 -24.57 -33.33 -26.46
N THR A 17 -24.16 -34.23 -25.61
CA THR A 17 -23.56 -33.89 -24.32
C THR A 17 -22.21 -33.22 -24.57
N GLN A 18 -22.17 -31.89 -24.53
CA GLN A 18 -20.91 -31.16 -24.47
C GLN A 18 -20.25 -31.42 -23.12
N ASN A 19 -19.27 -32.32 -23.11
CA ASN A 19 -18.33 -32.44 -22.02
C ASN A 19 -17.43 -31.20 -22.03
N ASN A 20 -17.87 -30.11 -21.39
CA ASN A 20 -16.97 -29.01 -21.09
C ASN A 20 -15.93 -29.53 -20.07
N PRO A 21 -14.65 -29.55 -20.41
CA PRO A 21 -13.63 -29.84 -19.41
C PRO A 21 -13.77 -28.86 -18.23
N PRO A 22 -13.55 -29.30 -17.00
CA PRO A 22 -13.63 -28.42 -15.85
C PRO A 22 -12.70 -27.23 -16.11
N ALA A 23 -13.22 -26.02 -15.94
CA ALA A 23 -12.43 -24.79 -16.05
C ALA A 23 -11.26 -24.90 -15.07
N VAL A 24 -10.05 -24.99 -15.59
CA VAL A 24 -8.84 -24.92 -14.78
C VAL A 24 -8.83 -23.52 -14.20
N ALA A 25 -9.05 -23.40 -12.88
CA ALA A 25 -8.96 -22.12 -12.20
C ALA A 25 -7.56 -21.57 -12.44
N SER A 26 -7.47 -20.44 -13.12
CA SER A 26 -6.21 -19.72 -13.24
C SER A 26 -5.68 -19.43 -11.83
N PRO A 27 -4.40 -19.75 -11.55
CA PRO A 27 -3.84 -19.40 -10.25
C PRO A 27 -4.01 -17.89 -10.02
N SER A 28 -4.56 -17.53 -8.87
CA SER A 28 -4.63 -16.13 -8.48
C SER A 28 -3.22 -15.54 -8.49
N PRO A 29 -3.03 -14.33 -9.01
CA PRO A 29 -1.71 -13.71 -9.00
C PRO A 29 -1.20 -13.64 -7.58
N VAL A 30 -0.01 -14.20 -7.35
CA VAL A 30 0.69 -14.06 -6.06
C VAL A 30 1.18 -12.61 -6.00
N ILE A 31 0.57 -11.81 -5.12
CA ILE A 31 1.04 -10.45 -4.84
C ILE A 31 2.30 -10.59 -4.00
N PRO A 32 3.45 -10.07 -4.43
CA PRO A 32 4.66 -10.05 -3.61
C PRO A 32 4.38 -9.37 -2.26
N GLN A 33 4.85 -9.95 -1.18
CA GLN A 33 4.64 -9.41 0.16
C GLN A 33 5.88 -8.64 0.58
N GLY A 34 5.69 -7.34 0.85
CA GLY A 34 6.72 -6.51 1.44
C GLY A 34 7.01 -6.86 2.90
N ASN A 35 8.08 -6.28 3.42
CA ASN A 35 8.54 -6.50 4.78
C ASN A 35 7.80 -5.66 5.83
N TRP A 36 6.77 -4.92 5.44
CA TRP A 36 6.07 -3.99 6.30
C TRP A 36 4.70 -4.48 6.74
N THR A 37 4.40 -4.27 8.01
CA THR A 37 3.04 -4.33 8.54
C THR A 37 2.64 -2.94 8.97
N LEU A 38 1.54 -2.44 8.44
CA LEU A 38 1.09 -1.08 8.68
C LEU A 38 -0.30 -1.04 9.29
N ASN A 39 -0.51 0.01 10.08
CA ASN A 39 -1.81 0.47 10.50
C ASN A 39 -1.75 2.01 10.51
N LEU A 40 -1.82 2.60 9.32
CA LEU A 40 -1.76 4.04 9.12
C LEU A 40 -3.10 4.55 8.61
N THR A 41 -3.58 5.63 9.20
CA THR A 41 -4.77 6.35 8.79
C THR A 41 -4.37 7.67 8.12
N PHE A 42 -4.89 7.90 6.94
CA PHE A 42 -4.73 9.10 6.14
C PHE A 42 -6.02 9.91 6.19
N THR A 43 -5.90 11.23 6.38
CA THR A 43 -7.04 12.16 6.33
C THR A 43 -6.67 13.43 5.58
N GLY A 44 -7.62 13.96 4.81
CA GLY A 44 -7.42 15.15 3.98
C GLY A 44 -7.31 14.82 2.51
N ALA A 45 -6.24 15.24 1.85
CA ALA A 45 -6.04 15.07 0.42
C ALA A 45 -5.93 13.60 -0.03
N ILE A 46 -5.47 12.75 0.87
CA ILE A 46 -5.57 11.29 0.77
C ILE A 46 -6.45 10.85 1.94
N THR A 47 -7.35 9.91 1.73
CA THR A 47 -8.21 9.35 2.77
C THR A 47 -8.15 7.84 2.76
N GLY A 48 -8.40 7.24 3.91
CA GLY A 48 -8.48 5.80 4.06
C GLY A 48 -7.40 5.24 4.98
N GLN A 49 -7.39 3.92 5.10
CA GLN A 49 -6.48 3.19 5.96
C GLN A 49 -5.55 2.33 5.11
N MET A 50 -4.28 2.38 5.42
CA MET A 50 -3.28 1.45 4.93
C MET A 50 -2.98 0.48 6.07
N ALA A 51 -3.53 -0.74 5.97
CA ALA A 51 -3.48 -1.72 7.06
C ALA A 51 -3.08 -3.10 6.54
N GLY A 52 -2.53 -3.92 7.44
CA GLY A 52 -2.06 -5.26 7.13
C GLY A 52 -0.65 -5.27 6.55
N ILE A 53 -0.35 -6.28 5.74
CA ILE A 53 0.95 -6.40 5.07
C ILE A 53 0.93 -5.51 3.82
N VAL A 54 1.94 -4.66 3.69
CA VAL A 54 2.13 -3.84 2.49
C VAL A 54 2.85 -4.67 1.44
N PRO A 55 2.22 -4.95 0.29
CA PRO A 55 2.88 -5.69 -0.79
C PRO A 55 3.88 -4.78 -1.52
N ASP A 56 4.94 -5.39 -2.04
CA ASP A 56 5.80 -4.72 -3.00
C ASP A 56 5.07 -4.52 -4.34
N THR A 57 5.31 -3.42 -5.00
CA THR A 57 4.59 -3.03 -6.22
C THR A 57 5.55 -2.83 -7.39
N GLY A 58 5.67 -3.83 -8.26
CA GLY A 58 6.58 -3.79 -9.40
C GLY A 58 8.04 -3.63 -8.95
N ASP A 59 8.71 -2.60 -9.46
CA ASP A 59 10.09 -2.27 -9.07
C ASP A 59 10.19 -1.52 -7.74
N GLN A 60 9.05 -1.22 -7.11
CA GLN A 60 8.99 -0.48 -5.85
C GLN A 60 8.97 -1.48 -4.69
N VAL A 61 10.07 -1.57 -3.98
CA VAL A 61 10.26 -2.47 -2.84
C VAL A 61 10.34 -1.65 -1.57
N SER A 62 9.52 -2.03 -0.58
CA SER A 62 9.59 -1.41 0.75
C SER A 62 10.85 -1.86 1.48
N ASP A 63 11.55 -0.92 2.09
CA ASP A 63 12.84 -1.15 2.74
C ASP A 63 12.72 -1.10 4.27
N CYS A 64 13.29 -2.12 4.94
CA CYS A 64 13.35 -2.28 6.37
C CYS A 64 14.76 -2.06 6.93
N THR A 65 15.47 -1.09 6.43
CA THR A 65 16.86 -0.87 6.80
C THR A 65 17.10 0.34 7.70
N GLY A 66 16.04 0.91 8.26
CA GLY A 66 16.09 2.16 9.04
C GLY A 66 17.17 2.24 10.10
N SER A 67 17.51 1.11 10.71
CA SER A 67 18.59 1.04 11.69
C SER A 67 20.01 0.98 11.09
N LYS A 68 20.14 0.91 9.77
CA LYS A 68 21.41 0.61 9.08
C LYS A 68 21.95 1.80 8.28
N THR A 69 21.74 3.00 8.75
CA THR A 69 22.33 4.14 8.07
C THR A 69 23.86 4.11 8.20
N ARG A 70 24.53 4.47 7.11
CA ARG A 70 25.99 4.37 6.99
C ARG A 70 26.77 5.10 8.08
N THR A 71 26.17 6.12 8.65
CA THR A 71 26.85 7.05 9.57
C THR A 71 26.36 6.96 11.00
N GLY A 72 25.28 6.21 11.27
CA GLY A 72 24.62 6.25 12.57
C GLY A 72 23.94 7.59 12.91
N GLU A 73 24.08 8.59 12.05
CA GLU A 73 23.53 9.93 12.24
C GLU A 73 22.12 10.09 11.66
N GLN A 74 21.70 9.14 10.87
CA GLN A 74 20.42 9.13 10.18
C GLN A 74 19.74 7.77 10.31
N TRP A 75 18.45 7.77 10.56
CA TRP A 75 17.57 6.62 10.43
C TRP A 75 16.58 6.91 9.32
N ALA A 76 16.41 6.01 8.37
CA ALA A 76 15.53 6.23 7.23
C ALA A 76 14.91 4.93 6.75
N ASP A 77 13.64 5.00 6.41
CA ASP A 77 12.90 3.93 5.76
C ASP A 77 11.95 4.46 4.71
N THR A 78 11.64 3.62 3.73
CA THR A 78 10.67 3.93 2.68
C THR A 78 9.78 2.73 2.45
N PHE A 79 8.49 2.95 2.27
CA PHE A 79 7.57 1.91 1.86
C PHE A 79 6.55 2.42 0.84
N TYR A 80 5.94 1.48 0.14
CA TYR A 80 5.00 1.71 -0.94
C TYR A 80 3.70 0.97 -0.65
N GLY A 81 2.57 1.61 -0.87
CA GLY A 81 1.29 0.97 -0.67
C GLY A 81 0.12 1.85 -1.08
N SER A 82 -1.08 1.29 -1.07
CA SER A 82 -2.32 2.01 -1.33
C SER A 82 -3.18 2.05 -0.08
N THR A 83 -4.08 3.03 0.00
CA THR A 83 -5.14 3.03 0.99
C THR A 83 -6.27 2.09 0.54
N ASP A 84 -7.05 1.57 1.49
CA ASP A 84 -8.19 0.69 1.27
C ASP A 84 -9.24 1.24 0.28
N ALA A 85 -9.31 2.56 0.16
CA ALA A 85 -10.25 3.24 -0.72
C ALA A 85 -9.72 3.50 -2.14
N GLY A 86 -8.48 3.09 -2.47
CA GLY A 86 -7.88 3.52 -3.73
C GLY A 86 -6.94 2.53 -4.39
N THR A 87 -6.76 2.71 -5.70
CA THR A 87 -5.78 1.97 -6.52
C THR A 87 -4.46 2.73 -6.67
N THR A 88 -4.40 3.98 -6.20
CA THR A 88 -3.18 4.78 -6.28
C THR A 88 -2.16 4.28 -5.28
N VAL A 89 -0.98 3.95 -5.77
CA VAL A 89 0.17 3.61 -4.92
C VAL A 89 0.86 4.89 -4.49
N TRP A 90 1.14 4.96 -3.20
CA TRP A 90 1.84 6.04 -2.56
C TRP A 90 3.20 5.56 -2.07
N GLU A 91 4.21 6.38 -2.23
CA GLU A 91 5.50 6.25 -1.55
C GLU A 91 5.45 7.03 -0.26
N ILE A 92 5.90 6.42 0.83
CA ILE A 92 6.00 7.06 2.14
C ILE A 92 7.43 6.91 2.63
N GLY A 93 8.10 8.03 2.79
CA GLY A 93 9.47 8.09 3.28
C GLY A 93 9.53 8.68 4.68
N PHE A 94 10.33 8.07 5.54
CA PHE A 94 10.69 8.56 6.86
C PHE A 94 12.19 8.80 6.93
N VAL A 95 12.60 9.95 7.42
CA VAL A 95 14.00 10.23 7.72
C VAL A 95 14.07 10.90 9.09
N VAL A 96 14.82 10.32 10.01
CA VAL A 96 15.20 10.95 11.27
C VAL A 96 16.64 11.45 11.13
N LYS A 97 16.79 12.76 11.13
CA LYS A 97 18.08 13.42 11.13
C LYS A 97 18.62 13.41 12.56
N ASN A 98 19.92 13.37 12.73
CA ASN A 98 20.56 13.31 14.06
C ASN A 98 19.97 12.18 14.93
N PHE A 99 19.89 10.99 14.38
CA PHE A 99 19.34 9.83 15.09
C PHE A 99 20.16 9.49 16.31
N ARG A 100 19.51 9.42 17.46
CA ARG A 100 20.12 9.16 18.78
C ARG A 100 19.67 7.84 19.42
N GLY A 101 19.15 6.94 18.59
CA GLY A 101 18.59 5.66 19.04
C GLY A 101 17.05 5.70 19.16
N PRO A 102 16.45 4.66 19.76
CA PRO A 102 15.03 4.61 20.00
C PRO A 102 14.53 5.83 20.79
N GLY A 103 13.36 6.34 20.43
CA GLY A 103 12.82 7.52 21.08
C GLY A 103 11.81 8.26 20.22
N THR A 104 11.42 9.43 20.69
CA THR A 104 10.48 10.30 19.99
C THR A 104 11.20 11.48 19.35
N TYR A 105 10.91 11.71 18.09
CA TYR A 105 11.45 12.76 17.26
C TYR A 105 10.35 13.71 16.81
N HIS A 106 10.68 14.96 16.64
CA HIS A 106 9.73 16.02 16.26
C HIS A 106 10.08 16.62 14.91
N THR A 107 9.33 17.62 14.50
CA THR A 107 9.42 18.27 13.18
C THR A 107 10.84 18.64 12.75
N THR A 108 11.67 19.11 13.69
CA THR A 108 13.05 19.56 13.40
C THR A 108 13.99 18.40 13.08
N ASP A 109 13.73 17.24 13.69
CA ASP A 109 14.58 16.05 13.57
C ASP A 109 14.03 15.07 12.55
N SER A 110 12.78 15.22 12.11
CA SER A 110 12.10 14.26 11.24
C SER A 110 11.73 14.88 9.89
N ALA A 111 11.97 14.17 8.81
CA ALA A 111 11.43 14.45 7.50
C ALA A 111 10.50 13.31 7.09
N ILE A 112 9.23 13.64 6.87
CA ILE A 112 8.19 12.72 6.40
C ILE A 112 7.74 13.20 5.04
N VAL A 113 7.70 12.28 4.09
CA VAL A 113 7.25 12.55 2.72
C VAL A 113 6.21 11.52 2.34
N VAL A 114 5.11 11.98 1.75
CA VAL A 114 4.13 11.14 1.06
C VAL A 114 4.03 11.65 -0.37
N ARG A 115 4.19 10.77 -1.35
CA ARG A 115 4.12 11.17 -2.75
C ARG A 115 3.55 10.09 -3.66
N SER A 116 2.96 10.51 -4.78
CA SER A 116 2.61 9.60 -5.88
C SER A 116 3.87 9.12 -6.60
N LEU A 117 3.81 7.94 -7.25
CA LEU A 117 4.96 7.38 -7.97
C LEU A 117 5.46 8.29 -9.10
N ASP A 118 4.56 9.01 -9.77
CA ASP A 118 4.88 10.00 -10.80
C ASP A 118 5.39 11.34 -10.22
N LYS A 119 5.41 11.46 -8.89
CA LYS A 119 5.86 12.65 -8.14
C LYS A 119 5.06 13.94 -8.44
N THR A 120 3.90 13.83 -9.05
CA THR A 120 3.03 15.00 -9.32
C THR A 120 2.30 15.47 -8.06
N LYS A 121 2.10 14.57 -7.10
CA LYS A 121 1.50 14.86 -5.80
C LYS A 121 2.51 14.58 -4.70
N VAL A 122 2.87 15.60 -3.95
CA VAL A 122 3.89 15.52 -2.89
C VAL A 122 3.42 16.29 -1.66
N TRP A 123 3.43 15.63 -0.52
CA TRP A 123 3.27 16.24 0.80
C TRP A 123 4.50 15.96 1.63
N LEU A 124 4.95 16.97 2.33
CA LEU A 124 6.12 16.86 3.23
C LEU A 124 5.89 17.73 4.48
N ASN A 125 6.56 17.41 5.57
CA ASN A 125 6.53 18.29 6.71
C ASN A 125 7.50 19.46 6.52
N ILE A 126 7.03 20.63 6.86
CA ILE A 126 7.84 21.86 6.95
C ILE A 126 7.93 22.33 8.41
N ALA A 127 8.72 23.34 8.70
CA ALA A 127 9.02 23.76 10.06
C ALA A 127 7.80 24.09 10.95
N ARG A 128 6.69 24.52 10.34
CA ARG A 128 5.45 24.84 11.08
C ARG A 128 4.53 23.63 11.31
N ASP A 129 4.77 22.51 10.63
CA ASP A 129 3.93 21.33 10.73
C ASP A 129 4.23 20.57 12.04
N LYS A 130 3.21 19.93 12.59
CA LYS A 130 3.38 19.13 13.80
C LYS A 130 3.69 17.69 13.41
N VAL A 131 4.88 17.24 13.76
CA VAL A 131 5.30 15.86 13.60
C VAL A 131 5.70 15.28 14.94
N THR A 132 5.22 14.08 15.21
CA THR A 132 5.72 13.18 16.25
C THR A 132 5.99 11.84 15.57
N PHE A 133 7.24 11.43 15.56
CA PHE A 133 7.68 10.17 15.00
C PHE A 133 8.43 9.39 16.08
N THR A 134 7.99 8.18 16.36
CA THR A 134 8.58 7.35 17.41
C THR A 134 9.24 6.13 16.78
N VAL A 135 10.45 5.86 17.20
CA VAL A 135 11.17 4.62 16.90
C VAL A 135 11.23 3.81 18.19
N ASP A 136 10.66 2.61 18.17
CA ASP A 136 10.59 1.71 19.32
C ASP A 136 11.99 1.13 19.64
N PRO A 137 12.22 0.52 20.83
CA PRO A 137 13.51 -0.04 21.22
C PRO A 137 14.09 -1.06 20.24
N SER A 138 13.24 -1.80 19.53
CA SER A 138 13.66 -2.75 18.49
C SER A 138 14.26 -2.06 17.26
N GLN A 139 13.99 -0.78 17.05
CA GLN A 139 14.24 -0.01 15.83
C GLN A 139 13.56 -0.57 14.57
N GLN A 140 12.68 -1.56 14.74
CA GLN A 140 11.94 -2.22 13.67
C GLN A 140 10.46 -1.84 13.67
N SER A 141 10.05 -0.99 14.58
CA SER A 141 8.67 -0.52 14.69
C SER A 141 8.59 0.88 15.28
N GLY A 142 7.42 1.48 15.17
CA GLY A 142 7.19 2.78 15.74
C GLY A 142 5.81 3.33 15.43
N SER A 143 5.66 4.63 15.68
CA SER A 143 4.42 5.35 15.42
C SER A 143 4.68 6.67 14.72
N ILE A 144 3.65 7.17 14.07
CA ILE A 144 3.68 8.45 13.39
C ILE A 144 2.40 9.23 13.70
N SER A 145 2.56 10.52 13.91
CA SER A 145 1.50 11.52 13.85
C SER A 145 2.08 12.75 13.16
N ALA A 146 1.70 12.98 11.92
CA ALA A 146 2.25 14.03 11.09
C ALA A 146 1.15 14.83 10.38
N ALA A 147 1.20 16.14 10.48
CA ALA A 147 0.56 17.04 9.54
C ALA A 147 1.56 17.32 8.41
N LEU A 148 1.12 17.23 7.16
CA LEU A 148 1.97 17.39 5.99
C LEU A 148 1.43 18.48 5.07
N THR A 149 2.32 19.32 4.62
CA THR A 149 2.05 20.42 3.70
C THR A 149 2.20 19.95 2.25
N ASP A 150 1.22 20.27 1.43
CA ASP A 150 1.28 20.08 -0.02
C ASP A 150 2.37 20.95 -0.63
N ALA A 151 3.32 20.35 -1.33
CA ALA A 151 4.48 21.03 -1.87
C ALA A 151 4.14 22.07 -2.94
N ASN A 152 3.02 21.89 -3.66
CA ASN A 152 2.59 22.82 -4.71
C ASN A 152 1.83 24.02 -4.15
N SER A 153 0.91 23.79 -3.21
CA SER A 153 0.06 24.86 -2.67
C SER A 153 0.60 25.50 -1.41
N GLY A 154 1.56 24.88 -0.75
CA GLY A 154 2.09 25.35 0.54
C GLY A 154 1.09 25.27 1.71
N LYS A 155 0.00 24.49 1.55
CA LYS A 155 -1.06 24.34 2.57
C LYS A 155 -0.96 22.98 3.26
N PRO A 156 -1.19 22.89 4.58
CA PRO A 156 -1.28 21.63 5.30
C PRO A 156 -2.60 20.93 4.93
N THR A 157 -2.55 19.94 4.07
CA THR A 157 -3.75 19.28 3.52
C THR A 157 -3.79 17.79 3.76
N LEU A 158 -2.73 17.20 4.33
CA LEU A 158 -2.67 15.78 4.62
C LEU A 158 -2.27 15.55 6.07
N LYS A 159 -2.92 14.59 6.72
CA LYS A 159 -2.52 14.08 8.03
C LYS A 159 -2.34 12.56 7.95
N VAL A 160 -1.26 12.08 8.55
CA VAL A 160 -0.94 10.65 8.67
C VAL A 160 -0.77 10.31 10.14
N THR A 161 -1.45 9.27 10.61
CA THR A 161 -1.34 8.79 12.00
C THR A 161 -1.37 7.28 12.06
N GLY A 162 -0.67 6.68 13.01
CA GLY A 162 -0.74 5.24 13.22
C GLY A 162 0.59 4.60 13.61
N ARG A 163 0.70 3.31 13.33
CA ARG A 163 1.89 2.50 13.63
C ARG A 163 2.42 1.84 12.37
N TRP A 164 3.71 1.63 12.35
CA TRP A 164 4.44 0.86 11.34
C TRP A 164 5.28 -0.19 12.04
N ASN A 165 5.53 -1.29 11.36
CA ASN A 165 6.38 -2.37 11.83
C ASN A 165 7.03 -3.05 10.62
N CYS A 166 8.35 -3.17 10.68
CA CYS A 166 9.11 -3.95 9.74
C CYS A 166 9.04 -5.42 10.13
N ARG A 167 8.70 -6.30 9.22
CA ARG A 167 8.77 -7.75 9.46
C ARG A 167 10.23 -8.19 9.39
N GLY A 168 10.71 -8.73 10.49
CA GLY A 168 11.97 -9.43 10.54
C GLY A 168 11.87 -10.84 9.96
#